data_657acd69209d20011d214ef68e9f0ec7
#
_entry.id   657acd69209d20011d214ef68e9f0ec7
#
_cell.length_a   1.000
_cell.length_b   1.000
_cell.length_c   1.000
_cell.angle_alpha   90.00
_cell.angle_beta   90.00
_cell.angle_gamma   90.00
#
_symmetry.space_group_name_H-M   'P 1'
#
loop_
_entity.id
_entity.type
_entity.pdbx_description
1 polymer ?
#
loop_
_entity_poly.entity_id
_entity_poly.type
_entity_poly.pdbx_seq_one_letter_code
_entity_poly.pdbx_strand_id
1 'polypeptide(L)'
;MADISDVPMLHDIDADYSPQYVKLARILRAKIESGQYRRGDILPAADLAGQYTVSVRVTCNALAMLAANRYVSRPESFRSYSVIWQAGA
;
A
#
# COMPACT_ATOMS: atom_id res chain seq x y z
N MET A 1 -17.72 21.29 17.74
CA MET A 1 -17.56 21.04 17.38
C MET A 1 -17.40 20.32 17.06
N ALA A 2 -17.16 20.34 17.19
CA ALA A 2 -16.80 19.76 16.95
C ALA A 2 -16.37 19.22 16.79
N ASP A 3 -16.24 19.34 17.07
CA ASP A 3 -15.78 18.88 17.03
C ASP A 3 -15.26 18.47 16.83
N ILE A 4 -15.19 18.70 17.05
CA ILE A 4 -14.58 18.43 16.90
C ILE A 4 -14.18 17.77 16.92
N SER A 5 -14.26 17.94 17.15
CA SER A 5 -13.80 17.35 17.19
C SER A 5 -13.53 16.73 17.17
N ASP A 6 -13.64 16.96 17.36
CA ASP A 6 -13.24 16.48 17.36
C ASP A 6 -12.71 16.06 17.29
N VAL A 7 -12.64 16.28 17.52
CA VAL A 7 -11.92 15.94 17.45
C VAL A 7 -11.25 15.35 17.63
N PRO A 8 -11.20 15.14 17.86
CA PRO A 8 -10.36 14.60 17.98
C PRO A 8 -9.76 14.31 17.98
N MET A 9 -9.60 14.51 18.24
CA MET A 9 -8.94 14.34 18.19
C MET A 9 -8.11 14.30 18.10
N LEU A 10 -8.21 14.56 17.94
CA LEU A 10 -7.14 14.66 17.81
C LEU A 10 -6.24 14.05 18.44
N HIS A 11 -6.44 13.96 19.36
CA HIS A 11 -5.61 13.37 20.02
C HIS A 11 -5.14 12.28 19.53
N ASP A 12 -5.51 12.13 19.09
CA ASP A 12 -5.03 11.03 18.52
C ASP A 12 -4.18 11.39 17.39
N ILE A 13 -3.06 11.95 17.71
CA ILE A 13 -2.13 12.31 16.69
C ILE A 13 -1.60 11.11 15.98
N ASP A 14 -1.70 9.94 16.60
CA ASP A 14 -1.33 8.73 15.90
C ASP A 14 -2.41 8.22 15.00
N ALA A 15 -3.59 8.79 15.09
CA ALA A 15 -4.66 8.35 14.23
C ALA A 15 -4.35 8.78 12.81
N ASP A 16 -4.33 7.83 11.92
CA ASP A 16 -4.06 8.09 10.52
C ASP A 16 -5.37 8.10 9.78
N TYR A 17 -5.79 9.27 9.37
CA TYR A 17 -7.05 9.44 8.66
C TYR A 17 -6.89 9.25 7.16
N SER A 18 -5.73 8.81 6.71
CA SER A 18 -5.53 8.50 5.30
C SER A 18 -6.44 7.36 4.87
N PRO A 19 -6.83 7.34 3.61
CA PRO A 19 -7.59 6.20 3.09
C PRO A 19 -6.84 4.89 3.29
N GLN A 20 -7.59 3.80 3.39
CA GLN A 20 -7.00 2.48 3.59
C GLN A 20 -5.92 2.16 2.56
N TYR A 21 -6.13 2.53 1.30
CA TYR A 21 -5.15 2.17 0.27
C TYR A 21 -3.83 2.90 0.48
N VAL A 22 -3.85 4.10 1.04
CA VAL A 22 -2.62 4.84 1.34
C VAL A 22 -1.87 4.15 2.47
N LYS A 23 -2.59 3.71 3.50
CA LYS A 23 -1.98 3.00 4.62
C LYS A 23 -1.35 1.70 4.14
N LEU A 24 -2.06 0.97 3.29
CA LEU A 24 -1.54 -0.28 2.75
C LEU A 24 -0.32 -0.03 1.87
N ALA A 25 -0.37 1.02 1.05
CA ALA A 25 0.78 1.36 0.20
C ALA A 25 2.02 1.66 1.06
N ARG A 26 1.86 2.32 2.19
CA ARG A 26 2.99 2.59 3.09
C ARG A 26 3.58 1.30 3.65
N ILE A 27 2.72 0.37 4.03
CA ILE A 27 3.18 -0.92 4.56
C ILE A 27 3.94 -1.68 3.48
N LEU A 28 3.37 -1.77 2.28
CA LEU A 28 4.01 -2.50 1.20
C LEU A 28 5.32 -1.85 0.77
N ARG A 29 5.34 -0.52 0.74
CA ARG A 29 6.57 0.18 0.40
C ARG A 29 7.68 -0.13 1.41
N ALA A 30 7.35 -0.13 2.68
CA ALA A 30 8.33 -0.45 3.71
C ALA A 30 8.88 -1.85 3.54
N LYS A 31 8.04 -2.81 3.17
CA LYS A 31 8.47 -4.17 2.94
C LYS A 31 9.36 -4.31 1.71
N ILE A 32 9.09 -3.50 0.69
CA ILE A 32 9.94 -3.49 -0.49
C ILE A 32 11.29 -2.86 -0.15
N GLU A 33 11.27 -1.74 0.55
CA GLU A 33 12.52 -1.03 0.88
C GLU A 33 13.39 -1.81 1.85
N SER A 34 12.78 -2.61 2.71
CA SER A 34 13.53 -3.44 3.66
C SER A 34 14.08 -4.71 3.03
N GLY A 35 13.69 -5.02 1.80
CA GLY A 35 14.13 -6.24 1.13
C GLY A 35 13.25 -7.44 1.42
N GLN A 36 12.19 -7.28 2.18
CA GLN A 36 11.27 -8.37 2.44
C GLN A 36 10.56 -8.81 1.16
N TYR A 37 10.19 -7.84 0.32
CA TYR A 37 9.76 -8.10 -1.05
C TYR A 37 10.91 -7.68 -1.96
N ARG A 38 11.40 -8.61 -2.76
CA ARG A 38 12.58 -8.37 -3.58
C ARG A 38 12.17 -8.06 -5.01
N ARG A 39 13.09 -7.46 -5.73
CA ARG A 39 12.89 -7.20 -7.15
C ARG A 39 12.59 -8.51 -7.85
N GLY A 40 11.54 -8.51 -8.66
CA GLY A 40 11.08 -9.70 -9.37
C GLY A 40 9.97 -10.45 -8.68
N ASP A 41 9.74 -10.16 -7.39
CA ASP A 41 8.64 -10.83 -6.68
C ASP A 41 7.31 -10.37 -7.25
N ILE A 42 6.37 -11.30 -7.28
CA ILE A 42 5.04 -11.03 -7.78
C ILE A 42 4.12 -10.79 -6.60
N LEU A 43 3.33 -9.73 -6.70
CA LEU A 43 2.39 -9.33 -5.66
C LEU A 43 0.97 -9.41 -6.22
N PRO A 44 0.31 -10.57 -6.09
CA PRO A 44 -1.07 -10.70 -6.56
C PRO A 44 -2.00 -9.91 -5.65
N ALA A 45 -2.83 -9.06 -6.22
CA ALA A 45 -3.69 -8.19 -5.44
C ALA A 45 -4.66 -8.99 -4.57
N ALA A 46 -5.19 -10.10 -5.10
CA ALA A 46 -6.15 -10.91 -4.34
C ALA A 46 -5.50 -11.52 -3.09
N ASP A 47 -4.26 -11.99 -3.21
CA ASP A 47 -3.56 -12.57 -2.06
C ASP A 47 -3.29 -11.52 -0.99
N LEU A 48 -2.86 -10.34 -1.40
CA LEU A 48 -2.61 -9.26 -0.46
C LEU A 48 -3.90 -8.79 0.19
N ALA A 49 -5.00 -8.76 -0.57
CA ALA A 49 -6.29 -8.37 -0.01
C ALA A 49 -6.69 -9.29 1.12
N GLY A 50 -6.50 -10.61 0.92
CA GLY A 50 -6.78 -11.57 1.97
C GLY A 50 -5.85 -11.43 3.16
N GLN A 51 -4.57 -11.23 2.88
CA GLN A 51 -3.56 -11.11 3.94
C GLN A 51 -3.82 -9.92 4.85
N TYR A 52 -4.21 -8.78 4.28
CA TYR A 52 -4.42 -7.55 5.04
C TYR A 52 -5.90 -7.29 5.37
N THR A 53 -6.77 -8.22 4.98
CA THR A 53 -8.19 -8.11 5.29
C THR A 53 -8.80 -6.82 4.75
N VAL A 54 -8.50 -6.54 3.50
CA VAL A 54 -9.06 -5.39 2.78
C VAL A 54 -9.62 -5.88 1.45
N SER A 55 -10.35 -5.02 0.77
CA SER A 55 -10.90 -5.39 -0.52
C SER A 55 -9.81 -5.46 -1.58
N VAL A 56 -10.06 -6.21 -2.64
CA VAL A 56 -9.15 -6.25 -3.77
C VAL A 56 -9.01 -4.86 -4.38
N ARG A 57 -10.08 -4.09 -4.39
CA ARG A 57 -10.05 -2.74 -4.93
C ARG A 57 -9.08 -1.84 -4.16
N VAL A 58 -9.13 -1.92 -2.83
CA VAL A 58 -8.21 -1.16 -1.98
C VAL A 58 -6.78 -1.58 -2.28
N THR A 59 -6.54 -2.89 -2.41
CA THR A 59 -5.22 -3.41 -2.71
C THR A 59 -4.73 -2.93 -4.08
N CYS A 60 -5.59 -2.97 -5.09
CA CYS A 60 -5.23 -2.49 -6.42
C CYS A 60 -4.89 -1.00 -6.39
N ASN A 61 -5.64 -0.21 -5.64
CA ASN A 61 -5.35 1.21 -5.52
C ASN A 61 -3.99 1.44 -4.85
N ALA A 62 -3.68 0.65 -3.82
CA ALA A 62 -2.39 0.74 -3.15
C ALA A 62 -1.25 0.39 -4.11
N LEU A 63 -1.41 -0.70 -4.86
CA LEU A 63 -0.39 -1.12 -5.80
C LEU A 63 -0.24 -0.14 -6.96
N ALA A 64 -1.35 0.48 -7.40
CA ALA A 64 -1.29 1.50 -8.44
C ALA A 64 -0.49 2.71 -7.95
N MET A 65 -0.66 3.08 -6.69
CA MET A 65 0.11 4.16 -6.10
C MET A 65 1.60 3.82 -6.09
N LEU A 66 1.93 2.59 -5.73
CA LEU A 66 3.32 2.13 -5.76
C LEU A 66 3.86 2.07 -7.18
N ALA A 67 3.03 1.73 -8.15
CA ALA A 67 3.45 1.73 -9.55
C ALA A 67 3.76 3.14 -10.03
N ALA A 68 2.96 4.11 -9.62
CA ALA A 68 3.20 5.50 -9.98
C ALA A 68 4.52 6.00 -9.40
N ASN A 69 4.97 5.43 -8.30
CA ASN A 69 6.22 5.79 -7.66
C ASN A 69 7.36 4.81 -8.00
N ARG A 70 7.14 3.94 -8.96
CA ARG A 70 8.13 3.03 -9.50
C ARG A 70 8.65 1.98 -8.53
N TYR A 71 7.83 1.59 -7.57
CA TYR A 71 8.16 0.47 -6.70
C TYR A 71 7.76 -0.85 -7.34
N VAL A 72 6.67 -0.84 -8.09
CA VAL A 72 6.18 -2.04 -8.77
C VAL A 72 5.80 -1.67 -10.20
N SER A 73 5.72 -2.67 -11.06
CA SER A 73 5.23 -2.48 -12.42
C SER A 73 3.76 -2.83 -12.48
N ARG A 74 3.05 -2.19 -13.40
CA ARG A 74 1.65 -2.48 -13.61
C ARG A 74 1.49 -3.90 -14.13
N PRO A 75 0.39 -4.55 -13.78
CA PRO A 75 0.16 -5.91 -14.24
C PRO A 75 -0.22 -5.92 -15.71
N GLU A 76 0.17 -6.98 -16.37
CA GLU A 76 -0.28 -7.21 -17.71
C GLU A 76 -1.61 -7.96 -17.70
N SER A 77 -1.88 -8.68 -16.63
CA SER A 77 -3.13 -9.41 -16.49
C SER A 77 -3.35 -9.77 -15.03
N PHE A 78 -4.61 -9.97 -14.67
CA PHE A 78 -5.02 -10.51 -13.38
C PHE A 78 -4.54 -9.76 -12.16
N ARG A 79 -4.22 -8.48 -12.31
CA ARG A 79 -3.88 -7.62 -11.18
C ARG A 79 -2.70 -8.16 -10.38
N SER A 80 -1.72 -8.72 -11.08
CA SER A 80 -0.49 -9.17 -10.44
C SER A 80 0.59 -8.17 -10.76
N TYR A 81 1.16 -7.56 -9.72
CA TYR A 81 2.19 -6.55 -9.86
C TYR A 81 3.54 -7.17 -9.56
N SER A 82 4.58 -6.66 -10.19
CA SER A 82 5.94 -7.14 -9.97
C SER A 82 6.77 -6.06 -9.30
N VAL A 83 7.55 -6.43 -8.31
CA VAL A 83 8.46 -5.49 -7.66
C VAL A 83 9.58 -5.15 -8.62
N ILE A 84 9.79 -3.87 -8.87
CA ILE A 84 10.87 -3.39 -9.74
C ILE A 84 11.84 -2.49 -9.00
N TRP A 85 11.50 -2.06 -7.79
CA TRP A 85 12.37 -1.19 -6.99
C TRP A 85 13.59 -1.95 -6.52
N GLN A 86 14.72 -1.25 -6.48
CA GLN A 86 15.97 -1.84 -6.04
C GLN A 86 16.73 -0.81 -5.24
N ALA A 87 17.18 -1.21 -4.04
CA ALA A 87 17.93 -0.31 -3.17
C ALA A 87 19.21 0.13 -3.86
N GLY A 88 19.52 1.41 -3.76
CA GLY A 88 20.74 1.94 -4.35
C GLY A 88 20.67 2.21 -5.83
N ALA A 89 19.52 1.99 -6.44
CA ALA A 89 19.36 2.20 -7.88
C ALA A 89 19.09 3.68 -8.19
#